data_1458073c1cc900a51566badeab0df891
#
_entry.id   1458073c1cc900a51566badeab0df891
#
_cell.length_a   1.000
_cell.length_b   1.000
_cell.length_c   1.000
_cell.angle_alpha   90.00
_cell.angle_beta   90.00
_cell.angle_gamma   90.00
#
_symmetry.space_group_name_H-M   'P 1'
#
loop_
_entity.id
_entity.type
_entity.pdbx_description
1 polymer ?
#
loop_
_entity_poly.entity_id
_entity_poly.type
_entity_poly.pdbx_seq_one_letter_code
_entity_poly.pdbx_strand_id
1 'polypeptide(L)'
;MSELEEKIGTESSVDLVTVAQALHWFDHDTFYNRVKWVLKKPNGVIAAWCYTLPKVDDEFDSVVRKFYAVSKPYTALVVGLLDDKYSNIKFPFDPVDGCVDTGPFEFEIKQVMSLGELFTYIRSWSSYQTAKDKGVELLSDRVMEEFRNAWKEDENGERIVTFPVYLRIGKVGDGSPVMQPRYSDWIAERT
;
A
#
# COMPACT_ATOMS: atom_id res chain seq x y z
N MET A 1 -10.48 -13.13 -26.86
CA MET A 1 -9.39 -12.24 -26.53
C MET A 1 -9.92 -11.18 -25.58
N SER A 2 -9.25 -10.97 -24.50
CA SER A 2 -9.78 -10.12 -23.43
C SER A 2 -9.48 -8.66 -23.73
N GLU A 3 -10.30 -7.76 -23.20
CA GLU A 3 -10.07 -6.32 -23.18
C GLU A 3 -8.65 -5.95 -22.68
N LEU A 4 -8.05 -6.79 -21.83
CA LEU A 4 -6.69 -6.68 -21.34
C LEU A 4 -5.66 -6.76 -22.48
N GLU A 5 -5.85 -7.72 -23.39
CA GLU A 5 -4.95 -7.97 -24.51
C GLU A 5 -5.01 -6.84 -25.54
N GLU A 6 -6.17 -6.28 -25.74
CA GLU A 6 -6.38 -5.15 -26.63
C GLU A 6 -5.76 -3.84 -26.08
N LYS A 7 -5.85 -3.62 -24.77
CA LYS A 7 -5.44 -2.35 -24.13
C LYS A 7 -4.02 -2.34 -23.58
N ILE A 8 -3.50 -3.49 -23.17
CA ILE A 8 -2.20 -3.57 -22.47
C ILE A 8 -1.14 -4.29 -23.28
N GLY A 9 -1.52 -5.35 -23.99
CA GLY A 9 -0.61 -6.14 -24.81
C GLY A 9 -0.85 -7.64 -24.70
N THR A 10 -0.03 -8.42 -25.39
CA THR A 10 -0.13 -9.87 -25.46
C THR A 10 0.44 -10.54 -24.21
N GLU A 11 0.25 -11.85 -24.10
CA GLU A 11 0.89 -12.65 -23.04
C GLU A 11 2.41 -12.43 -23.02
N SER A 12 2.98 -12.36 -21.81
CA SER A 12 4.44 -12.21 -21.61
C SER A 12 5.05 -10.98 -22.29
N SER A 13 4.34 -9.85 -22.33
CA SER A 13 4.77 -8.64 -23.03
C SER A 13 5.25 -7.51 -22.15
N VAL A 14 4.93 -7.55 -20.83
CA VAL A 14 5.18 -6.46 -19.87
C VAL A 14 6.32 -6.82 -18.94
N ASP A 15 7.27 -5.90 -18.74
CA ASP A 15 8.41 -6.12 -17.82
C ASP A 15 8.05 -5.87 -16.37
N LEU A 16 7.19 -4.88 -16.11
CA LEU A 16 6.86 -4.41 -14.75
C LEU A 16 5.38 -4.05 -14.64
N VAL A 17 4.74 -4.55 -13.58
CA VAL A 17 3.42 -4.10 -13.12
C VAL A 17 3.58 -3.40 -11.78
N THR A 18 3.09 -2.16 -11.66
CA THR A 18 3.09 -1.42 -10.40
C THR A 18 1.68 -1.22 -9.86
N VAL A 19 1.53 -1.32 -8.54
CA VAL A 19 0.27 -1.09 -7.82
C VAL A 19 0.52 -0.15 -6.65
N ALA A 20 0.18 1.13 -6.83
CA ALA A 20 0.38 2.15 -5.82
C ALA A 20 -0.91 2.38 -5.03
N GLN A 21 -0.92 2.10 -3.74
CA GLN A 21 -2.04 2.34 -2.79
C GLN A 21 -3.40 1.75 -3.27
N ALA A 22 -3.37 0.64 -4.02
CA ALA A 22 -4.58 0.12 -4.66
C ALA A 22 -4.79 -1.40 -4.52
N LEU A 23 -3.79 -2.16 -4.09
CA LEU A 23 -3.87 -3.63 -4.07
C LEU A 23 -5.05 -4.15 -3.22
N HIS A 24 -5.39 -3.48 -2.14
CA HIS A 24 -6.49 -3.83 -1.24
C HIS A 24 -7.88 -3.73 -1.87
N TRP A 25 -8.03 -3.10 -3.06
CA TRP A 25 -9.30 -2.99 -3.78
C TRP A 25 -9.56 -4.14 -4.76
N PHE A 26 -8.54 -4.95 -5.05
CA PHE A 26 -8.63 -5.98 -6.08
C PHE A 26 -9.12 -7.32 -5.54
N ASP A 27 -9.81 -8.09 -6.38
CA ASP A 27 -9.91 -9.53 -6.21
C ASP A 27 -8.54 -10.14 -6.50
N HIS A 28 -7.84 -10.55 -5.45
CA HIS A 28 -6.42 -10.91 -5.53
C HIS A 28 -6.16 -12.10 -6.46
N ASP A 29 -7.02 -13.13 -6.43
CA ASP A 29 -6.80 -14.32 -7.25
C ASP A 29 -6.95 -13.99 -8.74
N THR A 30 -8.02 -13.27 -9.10
CA THR A 30 -8.24 -12.83 -10.48
C THR A 30 -7.15 -11.86 -10.92
N PHE A 31 -6.77 -10.91 -10.08
CA PHE A 31 -5.75 -9.92 -10.38
C PHE A 31 -4.38 -10.56 -10.61
N TYR A 32 -3.92 -11.44 -9.70
CA TYR A 32 -2.62 -12.09 -9.84
C TYR A 32 -2.52 -13.02 -11.04
N ASN A 33 -3.61 -13.70 -11.39
CA ASN A 33 -3.65 -14.51 -12.62
C ASN A 33 -3.44 -13.65 -13.87
N ARG A 34 -4.04 -12.47 -13.93
CA ARG A 34 -3.86 -11.51 -15.04
C ARG A 34 -2.44 -10.93 -15.05
N VAL A 35 -1.91 -10.56 -13.88
CA VAL A 35 -0.53 -10.08 -13.75
C VAL A 35 0.46 -11.13 -14.23
N LYS A 36 0.33 -12.39 -13.78
CA LYS A 36 1.18 -13.49 -14.23
C LYS A 36 1.08 -13.78 -15.73
N TRP A 37 -0.08 -13.53 -16.30
CA TRP A 37 -0.28 -13.70 -17.74
C TRP A 37 0.45 -12.62 -18.54
N VAL A 38 0.34 -11.37 -18.16
CA VAL A 38 0.91 -10.24 -18.92
C VAL A 38 2.40 -10.06 -18.71
N LEU A 39 2.94 -10.41 -17.54
CA LEU A 39 4.35 -10.26 -17.22
C LEU A 39 5.21 -11.22 -18.04
N LYS A 40 6.35 -10.73 -18.53
CA LYS A 40 7.38 -11.53 -19.22
C LYS A 40 7.86 -12.69 -18.36
N LYS A 41 7.97 -13.84 -18.96
CA LYS A 41 8.49 -15.05 -18.34
C LYS A 41 9.85 -15.39 -18.97
N PRO A 42 10.87 -15.68 -18.15
CA PRO A 42 10.92 -15.45 -16.71
C PRO A 42 11.20 -13.97 -16.39
N ASN A 43 11.13 -13.62 -15.11
CA ASN A 43 11.64 -12.37 -14.54
C ASN A 43 10.80 -11.09 -14.71
N GLY A 44 9.62 -11.13 -15.29
CA GLY A 44 8.69 -10.00 -15.19
C GLY A 44 8.31 -9.73 -13.73
N VAL A 45 8.28 -8.47 -13.31
CA VAL A 45 8.20 -8.03 -11.91
C VAL A 45 6.85 -7.40 -11.61
N ILE A 46 6.30 -7.71 -10.44
CA ILE A 46 5.23 -6.93 -9.81
C ILE A 46 5.78 -6.22 -8.59
N ALA A 47 5.48 -4.92 -8.45
CA ALA A 47 5.76 -4.11 -7.28
C ALA A 47 4.47 -3.45 -6.79
N ALA A 48 4.02 -3.84 -5.59
CA ALA A 48 2.79 -3.31 -4.99
C ALA A 48 3.13 -2.69 -3.63
N TRP A 49 2.76 -1.43 -3.43
CA TRP A 49 3.04 -0.76 -2.18
C TRP A 49 1.83 -0.04 -1.61
N CYS A 50 1.84 0.08 -0.31
CA CYS A 50 0.97 0.99 0.42
C CYS A 50 1.80 1.92 1.30
N TYR A 51 1.18 3.02 1.69
CA TYR A 51 1.67 3.88 2.75
C TYR A 51 0.61 4.02 3.82
N THR A 52 1.04 4.27 5.05
CA THR A 52 0.17 4.41 6.20
C THR A 52 0.02 5.87 6.62
N LEU A 53 -0.44 6.12 7.85
CA LEU A 53 -0.71 7.47 8.33
C LEU A 53 0.54 8.34 8.29
N PRO A 54 0.40 9.62 7.93
CA PRO A 54 1.49 10.58 7.95
C PRO A 54 2.01 10.79 9.38
N LYS A 55 3.31 11.01 9.52
CA LYS A 55 4.02 11.23 10.78
C LYS A 55 4.81 12.53 10.72
N VAL A 56 4.83 13.24 11.83
CA VAL A 56 5.62 14.47 12.02
C VAL A 56 6.35 14.43 13.36
N ASP A 57 5.61 14.38 14.47
CA ASP A 57 6.08 14.17 15.84
C ASP A 57 4.97 13.51 16.67
N ASP A 58 5.28 13.11 17.90
CA ASP A 58 4.36 12.35 18.76
C ASP A 58 3.03 13.05 19.01
N GLU A 59 3.04 14.39 19.16
CA GLU A 59 1.84 15.17 19.43
C GLU A 59 0.95 15.23 18.20
N PHE A 60 1.51 15.58 17.04
CA PHE A 60 0.81 15.59 15.78
C PHE A 60 0.29 14.20 15.39
N ASP A 61 1.13 13.17 15.52
CA ASP A 61 0.76 11.79 15.25
C ASP A 61 -0.41 11.31 16.11
N SER A 62 -0.52 11.83 17.36
CA SER A 62 -1.67 11.54 18.24
C SER A 62 -2.97 12.12 17.67
N VAL A 63 -2.93 13.34 17.13
CA VAL A 63 -4.09 13.98 16.48
C VAL A 63 -4.49 13.20 15.22
N VAL A 64 -3.53 12.83 14.38
CA VAL A 64 -3.79 12.01 13.19
C VAL A 64 -4.44 10.68 13.54
N ARG A 65 -3.94 9.97 14.57
CA ARG A 65 -4.54 8.70 15.03
C ARG A 65 -5.97 8.87 15.53
N LYS A 66 -6.26 9.94 16.28
CA LYS A 66 -7.63 10.26 16.73
C LYS A 66 -8.55 10.51 15.52
N PHE A 67 -8.10 11.32 14.59
CA PHE A 67 -8.86 11.61 13.36
C PHE A 67 -9.12 10.34 12.56
N TYR A 68 -8.11 9.49 12.38
CA TYR A 68 -8.26 8.20 11.71
C TYR A 68 -9.29 7.31 12.39
N ALA A 69 -9.28 7.25 13.73
CA ALA A 69 -10.27 6.47 14.49
C ALA A 69 -11.71 6.98 14.26
N VAL A 70 -11.91 8.31 14.18
CA VAL A 70 -13.21 8.91 13.87
C VAL A 70 -13.63 8.64 12.42
N SER A 71 -12.69 8.50 11.49
CA SER A 71 -12.97 8.20 10.09
C SER A 71 -13.33 6.72 9.83
N LYS A 72 -12.98 5.80 10.73
CA LYS A 72 -13.20 4.35 10.56
C LYS A 72 -14.64 3.94 10.20
N PRO A 73 -15.72 4.51 10.74
CA PRO A 73 -17.09 4.17 10.35
C PRO A 73 -17.42 4.43 8.86
N TYR A 74 -16.59 5.21 8.19
CA TYR A 74 -16.72 5.56 6.77
C TYR A 74 -15.70 4.84 5.88
N THR A 75 -14.89 3.97 6.48
CA THR A 75 -13.83 3.25 5.80
C THR A 75 -14.33 1.88 5.33
N ALA A 76 -14.05 1.52 4.08
CA ALA A 76 -14.36 0.18 3.59
C ALA A 76 -13.50 -0.87 4.33
N LEU A 77 -14.06 -2.05 4.59
CA LEU A 77 -13.38 -3.12 5.33
C LEU A 77 -12.01 -3.51 4.73
N VAL A 78 -11.90 -3.48 3.40
CA VAL A 78 -10.67 -3.80 2.67
C VAL A 78 -9.50 -2.87 3.00
N VAL A 79 -9.77 -1.65 3.48
CA VAL A 79 -8.74 -0.69 3.90
C VAL A 79 -8.01 -1.17 5.17
N GLY A 80 -8.59 -2.08 5.95
CA GLY A 80 -7.90 -2.75 7.06
C GLY A 80 -6.61 -3.46 6.65
N LEU A 81 -6.49 -3.87 5.38
CA LEU A 81 -5.24 -4.43 4.83
C LEU A 81 -4.08 -3.43 4.81
N LEU A 82 -4.36 -2.11 4.82
CA LEU A 82 -3.33 -1.07 4.97
C LEU A 82 -2.82 -1.01 6.40
N ASP A 83 -3.71 -1.16 7.40
CA ASP A 83 -3.32 -1.21 8.81
C ASP A 83 -2.35 -2.38 9.05
N ASP A 84 -2.55 -3.51 8.33
CA ASP A 84 -1.68 -4.69 8.34
C ASP A 84 -0.47 -4.56 7.39
N LYS A 85 -0.27 -3.40 6.77
CA LYS A 85 0.91 -3.11 5.90
C LYS A 85 1.06 -4.13 4.75
N TYR A 86 -0.04 -4.65 4.24
CA TYR A 86 -0.08 -5.76 3.28
C TYR A 86 0.57 -7.08 3.74
N SER A 87 0.89 -7.26 5.02
CA SER A 87 1.54 -8.47 5.54
C SER A 87 0.66 -9.70 5.38
N ASN A 88 -0.66 -9.55 5.53
CA ASN A 88 -1.64 -10.63 5.48
C ASN A 88 -2.16 -10.92 4.06
N ILE A 89 -1.68 -10.18 3.05
CA ILE A 89 -2.05 -10.45 1.66
C ILE A 89 -1.18 -11.59 1.12
N LYS A 90 -1.80 -12.67 0.65
CA LYS A 90 -1.11 -13.69 -0.12
C LYS A 90 -0.47 -13.04 -1.36
N PHE A 91 0.83 -13.24 -1.56
CA PHE A 91 1.57 -12.65 -2.67
C PHE A 91 2.33 -13.75 -3.42
N PRO A 92 1.67 -14.41 -4.41
CA PRO A 92 2.13 -15.66 -5.01
C PRO A 92 3.13 -15.43 -6.14
N PHE A 93 4.23 -14.78 -5.82
CA PHE A 93 5.35 -14.47 -6.71
C PHE A 93 6.65 -14.91 -6.05
N ASP A 94 7.68 -15.18 -6.86
CA ASP A 94 9.00 -15.53 -6.37
C ASP A 94 9.75 -14.27 -5.91
N PRO A 95 10.65 -14.35 -4.93
CA PRO A 95 11.52 -13.25 -4.59
C PRO A 95 12.31 -12.74 -5.81
N VAL A 96 12.52 -11.43 -5.90
CA VAL A 96 13.45 -10.85 -6.87
C VAL A 96 14.89 -11.15 -6.49
N ASP A 97 15.81 -11.10 -7.44
CA ASP A 97 17.22 -11.42 -7.22
C ASP A 97 17.81 -10.54 -6.10
N GLY A 98 18.51 -11.17 -5.17
CA GLY A 98 19.08 -10.53 -3.98
C GLY A 98 18.11 -10.42 -2.78
N CYS A 99 16.84 -10.81 -2.91
CA CYS A 99 15.89 -10.86 -1.81
C CYS A 99 15.61 -12.31 -1.38
N VAL A 100 15.38 -12.52 -0.08
CA VAL A 100 15.03 -13.84 0.48
C VAL A 100 13.51 -14.07 0.49
N ASP A 101 12.72 -13.00 0.43
CA ASP A 101 11.26 -13.04 0.41
C ASP A 101 10.68 -11.91 -0.46
N THR A 102 9.38 -11.73 -0.44
CA THR A 102 8.66 -10.72 -1.22
C THR A 102 8.21 -9.50 -0.39
N GLY A 103 8.73 -9.31 0.80
CA GLY A 103 8.34 -8.26 1.74
C GLY A 103 7.10 -8.59 2.59
N PRO A 104 6.52 -7.59 3.24
CA PRO A 104 6.68 -6.16 2.93
C PRO A 104 8.02 -5.58 3.40
N PHE A 105 8.71 -4.89 2.49
CA PHE A 105 9.91 -4.12 2.80
C PHE A 105 9.52 -2.70 3.22
N GLU A 106 10.19 -2.16 4.24
CA GLU A 106 9.84 -0.86 4.81
C GLU A 106 10.72 0.26 4.23
N PHE A 107 10.06 1.36 3.84
CA PHE A 107 10.67 2.58 3.34
C PHE A 107 9.95 3.80 3.91
N GLU A 108 10.46 4.97 3.63
CA GLU A 108 9.84 6.24 4.00
C GLU A 108 9.83 7.19 2.79
N ILE A 109 8.70 7.87 2.59
CA ILE A 109 8.62 9.04 1.73
C ILE A 109 8.57 10.26 2.65
N LYS A 110 9.47 11.22 2.44
CA LYS A 110 9.48 12.49 3.17
C LYS A 110 9.09 13.62 2.23
N GLN A 111 8.11 14.40 2.64
CA GLN A 111 7.66 15.57 1.90
C GLN A 111 7.66 16.79 2.83
N VAL A 112 8.10 17.92 2.31
CA VAL A 112 7.91 19.21 2.97
C VAL A 112 6.51 19.67 2.62
N MET A 113 5.68 19.89 3.63
CA MET A 113 4.27 20.24 3.46
C MET A 113 3.86 21.33 4.44
N SER A 114 2.98 22.21 3.98
CA SER A 114 2.17 23.08 4.84
C SER A 114 0.99 22.30 5.43
N LEU A 115 0.38 22.82 6.49
CA LEU A 115 -0.83 22.21 7.06
C LEU A 115 -2.00 22.22 6.07
N GLY A 116 -2.08 23.25 5.20
CA GLY A 116 -3.10 23.33 4.15
C GLY A 116 -3.00 22.20 3.11
N GLU A 117 -1.77 21.85 2.72
CA GLU A 117 -1.50 20.71 1.82
C GLU A 117 -1.83 19.39 2.50
N LEU A 118 -1.52 19.24 3.79
CA LEU A 118 -1.91 18.07 4.56
C LEU A 118 -3.44 17.93 4.66
N PHE A 119 -4.18 18.99 4.89
CA PHE A 119 -5.65 18.92 4.84
C PHE A 119 -6.18 18.54 3.46
N THR A 120 -5.52 19.00 2.40
CA THR A 120 -5.86 18.60 1.03
C THR A 120 -5.63 17.10 0.83
N TYR A 121 -4.52 16.58 1.34
CA TYR A 121 -4.23 15.15 1.35
C TYR A 121 -5.29 14.36 2.16
N ILE A 122 -5.63 14.80 3.39
CA ILE A 122 -6.67 14.14 4.20
C ILE A 122 -8.02 14.13 3.48
N ARG A 123 -8.38 15.22 2.79
CA ARG A 123 -9.61 15.29 1.99
C ARG A 123 -9.63 14.30 0.82
N SER A 124 -8.49 13.81 0.37
CA SER A 124 -8.40 12.77 -0.67
C SER A 124 -8.66 11.35 -0.15
N TRP A 125 -8.70 11.14 1.16
CA TRP A 125 -8.97 9.82 1.73
C TRP A 125 -10.37 9.32 1.36
N SER A 126 -10.48 8.05 0.99
CA SER A 126 -11.76 7.44 0.66
C SER A 126 -12.78 7.51 1.81
N SER A 127 -12.31 7.37 3.07
CA SER A 127 -13.16 7.55 4.25
C SER A 127 -13.71 8.97 4.39
N TYR A 128 -12.89 9.99 4.10
CA TYR A 128 -13.33 11.38 4.11
C TYR A 128 -14.40 11.63 3.04
N GLN A 129 -14.17 11.15 1.82
CA GLN A 129 -15.13 11.32 0.73
C GLN A 129 -16.45 10.58 1.04
N THR A 130 -16.37 9.36 1.57
CA THR A 130 -17.56 8.60 1.99
C THR A 130 -18.36 9.31 3.10
N ALA A 131 -17.67 9.93 4.08
CA ALA A 131 -18.32 10.73 5.11
C ALA A 131 -19.02 11.95 4.52
N LYS A 132 -18.33 12.65 3.62
CA LYS A 132 -18.87 13.84 2.93
C LYS A 132 -20.12 13.50 2.11
N ASP A 133 -20.12 12.39 1.40
CA ASP A 133 -21.29 11.91 0.63
C ASP A 133 -22.49 11.61 1.54
N LYS A 134 -22.22 11.28 2.80
CA LYS A 134 -23.24 11.10 3.86
C LYS A 134 -23.61 12.40 4.61
N GLY A 135 -23.11 13.54 4.17
CA GLY A 135 -23.37 14.84 4.80
C GLY A 135 -22.58 15.07 6.09
N VAL A 136 -21.51 14.32 6.33
CA VAL A 136 -20.67 14.45 7.52
C VAL A 136 -19.34 15.11 7.18
N GLU A 137 -19.07 16.28 7.79
CA GLU A 137 -17.77 16.96 7.70
C GLU A 137 -16.85 16.44 8.82
N LEU A 138 -15.83 15.66 8.45
CA LEU A 138 -14.85 15.12 9.39
C LEU A 138 -13.83 16.18 9.82
N LEU A 139 -13.43 17.09 8.94
CA LEU A 139 -12.53 18.22 9.23
C LEU A 139 -13.35 19.43 9.69
N SER A 140 -14.15 19.29 10.75
CA SER A 140 -14.83 20.43 11.38
C SER A 140 -13.83 21.46 11.91
N ASP A 141 -14.27 22.69 12.17
CA ASP A 141 -13.42 23.76 12.70
C ASP A 141 -12.67 23.33 13.96
N ARG A 142 -13.34 22.60 14.85
CA ARG A 142 -12.74 22.06 16.06
C ARG A 142 -11.59 21.08 15.74
N VAL A 143 -11.80 20.17 14.80
CA VAL A 143 -10.78 19.19 14.41
C VAL A 143 -9.62 19.89 13.74
N MET A 144 -9.88 20.84 12.83
CA MET A 144 -8.82 21.64 12.21
C MET A 144 -8.02 22.41 13.24
N GLU A 145 -8.65 22.91 14.31
CA GLU A 145 -7.95 23.59 15.40
C GLU A 145 -7.05 22.64 16.20
N GLU A 146 -7.49 21.40 16.46
CA GLU A 146 -6.63 20.38 17.08
C GLU A 146 -5.37 20.12 16.24
N PHE A 147 -5.51 20.06 14.91
CA PHE A 147 -4.36 19.93 13.98
C PHE A 147 -3.46 21.16 14.00
N ARG A 148 -4.01 22.41 13.98
CA ARG A 148 -3.22 23.64 14.04
C ARG A 148 -2.36 23.70 15.31
N ASN A 149 -2.96 23.39 16.45
CA ASN A 149 -2.26 23.38 17.73
C ASN A 149 -1.10 22.38 17.77
N ALA A 150 -1.28 21.21 17.17
CA ALA A 150 -0.24 20.20 17.08
C ALA A 150 0.80 20.48 15.98
N TRP A 151 0.44 21.29 14.98
CA TRP A 151 1.37 21.65 13.88
C TRP A 151 2.51 22.55 14.37
N LYS A 152 2.26 23.43 15.35
CA LYS A 152 3.24 24.32 16.01
C LYS A 152 3.91 25.39 15.12
N GLU A 153 3.55 25.45 13.88
CA GLU A 153 3.96 26.48 12.95
C GLU A 153 2.76 27.33 12.55
N ASP A 154 2.98 28.48 11.97
CA ASP A 154 1.89 29.24 11.37
C ASP A 154 1.25 28.47 10.18
N GLU A 155 0.13 28.93 9.66
CA GLU A 155 -0.61 28.25 8.61
C GLU A 155 0.19 28.05 7.31
N ASN A 156 1.25 28.83 7.09
CA ASN A 156 2.16 28.77 5.96
C ASN A 156 3.49 28.08 6.33
N GLY A 157 3.70 27.79 7.62
CA GLY A 157 4.89 27.07 8.09
C GLY A 157 4.91 25.65 7.58
N GLU A 158 6.03 25.26 6.98
CA GLU A 158 6.23 23.93 6.41
C GLU A 158 6.92 23.00 7.42
N ARG A 159 6.52 21.73 7.40
CA ARG A 159 7.15 20.68 8.18
C ARG A 159 7.46 19.47 7.30
N ILE A 160 8.43 18.67 7.71
CA ILE A 160 8.70 17.38 7.08
C ILE A 160 7.64 16.39 7.55
N VAL A 161 6.81 15.95 6.61
CA VAL A 161 5.83 14.89 6.80
C VAL A 161 6.41 13.59 6.26
N THR A 162 6.49 12.57 7.10
CA THR A 162 7.00 11.24 6.75
C THR A 162 5.85 10.27 6.55
N PHE A 163 5.81 9.61 5.40
CA PHE A 163 4.87 8.55 5.08
C PHE A 163 5.59 7.21 5.11
N PRO A 164 5.31 6.33 6.10
CA PRO A 164 5.83 4.96 6.08
C PRO A 164 5.27 4.18 4.89
N VAL A 165 6.14 3.56 4.10
CA VAL A 165 5.81 2.81 2.87
C VAL A 165 6.16 1.36 3.05
N TYR A 166 5.27 0.48 2.61
CA TYR A 166 5.43 -0.97 2.69
C TYR A 166 5.30 -1.57 1.29
N LEU A 167 6.40 -2.11 0.78
CA LEU A 167 6.54 -2.64 -0.57
C LEU A 167 6.50 -4.16 -0.56
N ARG A 168 5.56 -4.74 -1.33
CA ARG A 168 5.60 -6.12 -1.78
C ARG A 168 6.16 -6.15 -3.20
N ILE A 169 7.22 -6.94 -3.42
CA ILE A 169 7.85 -7.07 -4.74
C ILE A 169 8.16 -8.53 -5.02
N GLY A 170 7.90 -8.96 -6.24
CA GLY A 170 8.19 -10.32 -6.65
C GLY A 170 8.28 -10.44 -8.17
N LYS A 171 8.77 -11.58 -8.63
CA LYS A 171 8.89 -11.89 -10.05
C LYS A 171 8.08 -13.12 -10.44
N VAL A 172 7.75 -13.20 -11.71
CA VAL A 172 7.19 -14.43 -12.29
C VAL A 172 8.32 -15.38 -12.59
N GLY A 173 8.22 -16.61 -12.07
CA GLY A 173 9.14 -17.70 -12.41
C GLY A 173 8.97 -18.20 -13.86
N ASP A 174 9.78 -19.14 -14.25
CA ASP A 174 9.77 -19.77 -15.58
C ASP A 174 8.58 -20.73 -15.82
N GLY A 175 7.68 -20.82 -14.84
CA GLY A 175 6.52 -21.73 -14.90
C GLY A 175 6.83 -23.15 -14.46
N SER A 176 8.07 -23.44 -14.04
CA SER A 176 8.41 -24.70 -13.38
C SER A 176 7.64 -24.83 -12.06
N PRO A 177 7.05 -25.97 -11.75
CA PRO A 177 6.39 -26.17 -10.46
C PRO A 177 7.43 -25.94 -9.36
N VAL A 178 7.14 -25.03 -8.42
CA VAL A 178 7.96 -24.84 -7.22
C VAL A 178 8.05 -26.18 -6.53
N MET A 179 9.21 -26.83 -6.57
CA MET A 179 9.45 -28.00 -5.74
C MET A 179 9.41 -27.52 -4.30
N GLN A 180 8.29 -27.76 -3.63
CA GLN A 180 8.28 -27.64 -2.16
C GLN A 180 9.34 -28.60 -1.64
N PRO A 181 10.28 -28.17 -0.78
CA PRO A 181 11.24 -29.06 -0.17
C PRO A 181 10.46 -30.18 0.50
N ARG A 182 10.74 -31.44 0.11
CA ARG A 182 10.07 -32.57 0.74
C ARG A 182 10.55 -32.63 2.17
N TYR A 183 9.67 -33.05 3.05
CA TYR A 183 9.98 -33.24 4.48
C TYR A 183 11.24 -34.14 4.70
N SER A 184 11.62 -34.94 3.71
CA SER A 184 12.84 -35.77 3.66
C SER A 184 14.13 -34.94 3.59
N ASP A 185 14.10 -33.71 3.04
CA ASP A 185 15.32 -32.94 2.81
C ASP A 185 15.81 -32.29 4.12
N TRP A 186 14.92 -32.13 5.11
CA TRP A 186 15.25 -31.64 6.46
C TRP A 186 15.91 -32.65 7.38
N ILE A 187 15.84 -33.95 7.02
CA ILE A 187 16.41 -35.04 7.83
C ILE A 187 17.88 -35.32 7.44
N ALA A 188 18.28 -34.97 6.22
CA ALA A 188 19.64 -35.26 5.71
C ALA A 188 20.74 -34.30 6.25
N GLU A 189 20.40 -33.15 6.81
CA GLU A 189 21.41 -32.22 7.37
C GLU A 189 21.69 -32.39 8.86
N ARG A 190 21.14 -33.43 9.50
CA ARG A 190 21.32 -33.72 10.94
C ARG A 190 21.87 -35.11 11.25
N THR A 191 22.53 -35.74 10.29
CA THR A 191 23.31 -36.99 10.53
C THR A 191 24.81 -36.77 10.19
#